data_c0b13803f2bd669f90ee38684dbe431c
#
_entry.id   c0b13803f2bd669f90ee38684dbe431c
#
_cell.length_a   1.000
_cell.length_b   1.000
_cell.length_c   1.000
_cell.angle_alpha   90.00
_cell.angle_beta   90.00
_cell.angle_gamma   90.00
#
_symmetry.space_group_name_H-M   'P 1'
#
loop_
_entity.id
_entity.type
_entity.pdbx_description
1 polymer ?
#
loop_
_entity_poly.entity_id
_entity_poly.type
_entity_poly.pdbx_seq_one_letter_code
_entity_poly.pdbx_strand_id
1 'polypeptide(L)'
;LGAIESLLSATVADGVTGDRHDSNTELMAQGAANLLTPLFGGIPATGAIARTMTNINNGGRTPVAGIIHAGVLLLILLLMMPLAQYIPMACLAGVLVVVSYNMSGWRTFRALLRTPLSDRAVLLVTFFLTVVFDLTVAIEVGLLIACVLFLRRVMETTEISVIRNEIDPSAGSDARLHEEPLAIPSGIEVYEIDGPYFFGIATRFEELMMQMGDRPRVRIIRMRRVPFIDSTGLHNLETLCRMSQRAGSTLVLSGVNPGVRATLENAGICNLLGEENICPDIHAALERARVLAAQSGTGK
;
A
#
# COMPACT_ATOMS: atom_id res chain seq x y z
N LEU A 1 1.16 19.51 7.64
CA LEU A 1 0.85 20.25 6.41
C LEU A 1 2.13 20.60 5.66
N GLY A 2 3.07 21.36 6.23
CA GLY A 2 4.28 21.81 5.56
C GLY A 2 5.09 20.70 4.91
N ALA A 3 5.22 19.53 5.56
CA ALA A 3 5.90 18.37 5.00
C ALA A 3 5.19 17.83 3.74
N ILE A 4 3.86 17.73 3.77
CA ILE A 4 3.05 17.25 2.64
C ILE A 4 3.14 18.22 1.47
N GLU A 5 3.00 19.52 1.71
CA GLU A 5 3.08 20.55 0.67
C GLU A 5 4.47 20.62 0.03
N SER A 6 5.54 20.50 0.82
CA SER A 6 6.91 20.47 0.31
C SER A 6 7.13 19.26 -0.60
N LEU A 7 6.74 18.06 -0.17
CA LEU A 7 6.85 16.84 -0.97
C LEU A 7 5.97 16.89 -2.23
N LEU A 8 4.75 17.44 -2.14
CA LEU A 8 3.91 17.64 -3.33
C LEU A 8 4.55 18.60 -4.32
N SER A 9 5.13 19.70 -3.82
CA SER A 9 5.82 20.68 -4.68
C SER A 9 7.03 20.03 -5.40
N ALA A 10 7.81 19.22 -4.66
CA ALA A 10 8.94 18.47 -5.23
C ALA A 10 8.48 17.42 -6.25
N THR A 11 7.43 16.65 -5.94
CA THR A 11 6.88 15.63 -6.85
C THR A 11 6.32 16.24 -8.14
N VAL A 12 5.64 17.39 -8.05
CA VAL A 12 5.15 18.12 -9.21
C VAL A 12 6.31 18.66 -10.05
N ALA A 13 7.37 19.14 -9.41
CA ALA A 13 8.60 19.57 -10.07
C ALA A 13 9.24 18.42 -10.85
N ASP A 14 9.41 17.24 -10.24
CA ASP A 14 9.94 16.04 -10.89
C ASP A 14 9.14 15.66 -12.14
N GLY A 15 7.83 15.70 -12.04
CA GLY A 15 6.94 15.37 -13.18
C GLY A 15 7.11 16.29 -14.39
N VAL A 16 7.60 17.52 -14.19
CA VAL A 16 7.82 18.51 -15.26
C VAL A 16 9.28 18.54 -15.72
N THR A 17 10.22 18.38 -14.80
CA THR A 17 11.66 18.42 -15.14
C THR A 17 12.20 17.10 -15.65
N GLY A 18 11.55 15.98 -15.30
CA GLY A 18 12.05 14.63 -15.54
C GLY A 18 13.15 14.17 -14.56
N ASP A 19 13.47 15.00 -13.58
CA ASP A 19 14.42 14.67 -12.50
C ASP A 19 13.73 13.89 -11.36
N ARG A 20 14.50 13.46 -10.36
CA ARG A 20 13.98 12.84 -9.15
C ARG A 20 14.58 13.50 -7.92
N HIS A 21 13.73 13.91 -6.99
CA HIS A 21 14.17 14.43 -5.69
C HIS A 21 14.35 13.28 -4.67
N ASP A 22 15.15 13.54 -3.63
CA ASP A 22 15.21 12.68 -2.44
C ASP A 22 14.24 13.21 -1.38
N SER A 23 13.13 12.48 -1.19
CA SER A 23 12.07 12.86 -0.25
C SER A 23 12.55 12.98 1.20
N ASN A 24 13.54 12.18 1.62
CA ASN A 24 14.08 12.25 2.98
C ASN A 24 14.93 13.51 3.17
N THR A 25 15.75 13.84 2.19
CA THR A 25 16.57 15.07 2.20
C THR A 25 15.68 16.31 2.17
N GLU A 26 14.61 16.31 1.37
CA GLU A 26 13.64 17.40 1.31
C GLU A 26 12.96 17.62 2.67
N LEU A 27 12.50 16.54 3.33
CA LEU A 27 11.87 16.63 4.65
C LEU A 27 12.85 17.10 5.74
N MET A 28 14.12 16.65 5.69
CA MET A 28 15.15 17.12 6.63
C MET A 28 15.44 18.59 6.42
N ALA A 29 15.56 19.05 5.17
CA ALA A 29 15.78 20.45 4.84
C ALA A 29 14.60 21.33 5.29
N GLN A 30 13.37 20.89 5.05
CA GLN A 30 12.15 21.56 5.48
C GLN A 30 12.08 21.65 7.02
N GLY A 31 12.41 20.55 7.71
CA GLY A 31 12.47 20.52 9.18
C GLY A 31 13.52 21.49 9.74
N ALA A 32 14.73 21.49 9.18
CA ALA A 32 15.81 22.40 9.57
C ALA A 32 15.45 23.88 9.33
N ALA A 33 14.85 24.19 8.17
CA ALA A 33 14.36 25.54 7.86
C ALA A 33 13.34 26.01 8.88
N ASN A 34 12.34 25.19 9.21
CA ASN A 34 11.29 25.55 10.17
C ASN A 34 11.77 25.58 11.63
N LEU A 35 12.86 24.91 11.96
CA LEU A 35 13.51 25.02 13.27
C LEU A 35 14.27 26.34 13.43
N LEU A 36 14.86 26.83 12.34
CA LEU A 36 15.59 28.08 12.33
C LEU A 36 14.69 29.32 12.19
N THR A 37 13.58 29.21 11.48
CA THR A 37 12.67 30.32 11.18
C THR A 37 12.23 31.13 12.43
N PRO A 38 11.84 30.50 13.57
CA PRO A 38 11.45 31.23 14.78
C PRO A 38 12.57 32.05 15.41
N LEU A 39 13.84 31.66 15.21
CA LEU A 39 14.98 32.42 15.73
C LEU A 39 15.11 33.81 15.08
N PHE A 40 14.54 33.94 13.88
CA PHE A 40 14.49 35.21 13.14
C PHE A 40 13.12 35.89 13.22
N GLY A 41 12.24 35.42 14.13
CA GLY A 41 10.88 35.97 14.30
C GLY A 41 9.90 35.61 13.19
N GLY A 42 10.24 34.61 12.36
CA GLY A 42 9.39 34.11 11.27
C GLY A 42 8.37 33.05 11.73
N ILE A 43 7.38 32.82 10.90
CA ILE A 43 6.41 31.74 11.05
C ILE A 43 6.84 30.52 10.23
N PRO A 44 6.36 29.29 10.55
CA PRO A 44 6.66 28.11 9.75
C PRO A 44 6.32 28.30 8.26
N ALA A 45 7.22 27.87 7.39
CA ALA A 45 7.08 28.00 5.95
C ALA A 45 7.17 26.62 5.27
N THR A 46 6.65 26.53 4.06
CA THR A 46 6.68 25.31 3.26
C THR A 46 6.95 25.62 1.78
N GLY A 47 7.18 24.58 0.97
CA GLY A 47 7.25 24.69 -0.48
C GLY A 47 5.92 25.16 -1.06
N ALA A 48 5.98 25.99 -2.10
CA ALA A 48 4.78 26.51 -2.76
C ALA A 48 4.74 26.00 -4.20
N ILE A 49 3.79 25.11 -4.52
CA ILE A 49 3.64 24.48 -5.85
C ILE A 49 3.61 25.52 -6.97
N ALA A 50 2.80 26.58 -6.81
CA ALA A 50 2.65 27.64 -7.82
C ALA A 50 3.96 28.36 -8.12
N ARG A 51 4.73 28.71 -7.08
CA ARG A 51 6.01 29.39 -7.21
C ARG A 51 7.07 28.49 -7.80
N THR A 52 7.10 27.22 -7.38
CA THR A 52 8.00 26.20 -7.94
C THR A 52 7.75 26.00 -9.42
N MET A 53 6.50 25.84 -9.83
CA MET A 53 6.12 25.71 -11.24
C MET A 53 6.45 26.94 -12.06
N THR A 54 6.21 28.12 -11.53
CA THR A 54 6.56 29.37 -12.20
C THR A 54 8.07 29.48 -12.39
N ASN A 55 8.87 29.13 -11.39
CA ASN A 55 10.31 29.12 -11.47
C ASN A 55 10.83 28.13 -12.53
N ILE A 56 10.30 26.91 -12.56
CA ILE A 56 10.67 25.88 -13.56
C ILE A 56 10.30 26.33 -14.98
N ASN A 57 9.10 26.86 -15.17
CA ASN A 57 8.63 27.34 -16.47
C ASN A 57 9.47 28.51 -17.01
N ASN A 58 10.12 29.26 -16.11
CA ASN A 58 11.05 30.33 -16.49
C ASN A 58 12.53 29.87 -16.47
N GLY A 59 12.80 28.56 -16.45
CA GLY A 59 14.13 27.98 -16.62
C GLY A 59 14.91 27.76 -15.33
N GLY A 60 14.34 28.00 -14.15
CA GLY A 60 14.99 27.72 -12.87
C GLY A 60 15.14 26.22 -12.64
N ARG A 61 16.37 25.78 -12.33
CA ARG A 61 16.73 24.37 -12.17
C ARG A 61 17.53 24.08 -10.89
N THR A 62 17.91 25.11 -10.16
CA THR A 62 18.82 24.97 -9.02
C THR A 62 18.27 25.68 -7.78
N PRO A 63 18.71 25.26 -6.56
CA PRO A 63 18.34 25.95 -5.32
C PRO A 63 18.77 27.43 -5.25
N VAL A 64 19.73 27.84 -6.10
CA VAL A 64 20.20 29.23 -6.20
C VAL A 64 19.05 30.18 -6.52
N ALA A 65 18.09 29.75 -7.35
CA ALA A 65 16.90 30.54 -7.66
C ALA A 65 16.08 30.88 -6.41
N GLY A 66 15.93 29.93 -5.47
CA GLY A 66 15.27 30.15 -4.17
C GLY A 66 16.02 31.12 -3.27
N ILE A 67 17.36 31.02 -3.24
CA ILE A 67 18.22 31.95 -2.46
C ILE A 67 18.11 33.36 -3.01
N ILE A 68 18.18 33.53 -4.33
CA ILE A 68 18.01 34.85 -4.99
C ILE A 68 16.61 35.40 -4.72
N HIS A 69 15.56 34.55 -4.80
CA HIS A 69 14.21 34.95 -4.49
C HIS A 69 14.07 35.47 -3.05
N ALA A 70 14.65 34.77 -2.07
CA ALA A 70 14.65 35.23 -0.69
C ALA A 70 15.40 36.56 -0.52
N GLY A 71 16.55 36.72 -1.17
CA GLY A 71 17.33 37.97 -1.15
C GLY A 71 16.56 39.14 -1.78
N VAL A 72 15.88 38.92 -2.91
CA VAL A 72 15.05 39.96 -3.55
C VAL A 72 13.86 40.33 -2.66
N LEU A 73 13.19 39.38 -2.01
CA LEU A 73 12.13 39.67 -1.06
C LEU A 73 12.62 40.50 0.14
N LEU A 74 13.78 40.17 0.67
CA LEU A 74 14.41 40.95 1.74
C LEU A 74 14.69 42.38 1.29
N LEU A 75 15.25 42.55 0.08
CA LEU A 75 15.51 43.86 -0.50
C LEU A 75 14.22 44.68 -0.69
N ILE A 76 13.16 44.05 -1.18
CA ILE A 76 11.85 44.69 -1.31
C ILE A 76 11.33 45.12 0.05
N LEU A 77 11.42 44.27 1.05
CA LEU A 77 10.97 44.58 2.41
C LEU A 77 11.70 45.79 3.02
N LEU A 78 13.02 45.85 2.84
CA LEU A 78 13.84 46.89 3.45
C LEU A 78 13.82 48.22 2.68
N LEU A 79 13.75 48.20 1.33
CA LEU A 79 13.92 49.41 0.53
C LEU A 79 12.65 49.81 -0.24
N MET A 80 11.84 48.83 -0.68
CA MET A 80 10.73 49.09 -1.59
C MET A 80 9.36 49.01 -0.91
N MET A 81 9.28 48.78 0.39
CA MET A 81 8.01 48.70 1.11
C MET A 81 7.12 49.94 0.90
N PRO A 82 7.65 51.20 0.88
CA PRO A 82 6.85 52.38 0.58
C PRO A 82 6.23 52.38 -0.81
N LEU A 83 6.85 51.74 -1.78
CA LEU A 83 6.34 51.60 -3.16
C LEU A 83 5.25 50.54 -3.26
N ALA A 84 5.31 49.49 -2.43
CA ALA A 84 4.35 48.39 -2.42
C ALA A 84 2.91 48.86 -2.12
N GLN A 85 2.76 49.93 -1.37
CA GLN A 85 1.44 50.53 -1.04
C GLN A 85 0.68 51.06 -2.29
N TYR A 86 1.36 51.34 -3.40
CA TYR A 86 0.74 51.82 -4.63
C TYR A 86 0.25 50.66 -5.52
N ILE A 87 0.49 49.41 -5.16
CA ILE A 87 0.02 48.25 -5.94
C ILE A 87 -1.49 48.10 -5.67
N PRO A 88 -2.36 48.27 -6.69
CA PRO A 88 -3.80 48.14 -6.46
C PRO A 88 -4.19 46.68 -6.23
N MET A 89 -5.07 46.45 -5.26
CA MET A 89 -5.58 45.10 -4.95
C MET A 89 -6.22 44.41 -6.16
N ALA A 90 -6.83 45.17 -7.05
CA ALA A 90 -7.39 44.65 -8.31
C ALA A 90 -6.33 44.00 -9.22
N CYS A 91 -5.11 44.54 -9.24
CA CYS A 91 -4.00 43.94 -9.98
C CYS A 91 -3.58 42.59 -9.38
N LEU A 92 -3.46 42.54 -8.07
CA LEU A 92 -3.15 41.28 -7.36
C LEU A 92 -4.24 40.24 -7.56
N ALA A 93 -5.50 40.64 -7.51
CA ALA A 93 -6.63 39.75 -7.80
C ALA A 93 -6.58 39.20 -9.24
N GLY A 94 -6.27 40.05 -10.22
CA GLY A 94 -6.11 39.62 -11.61
C GLY A 94 -4.99 38.61 -11.80
N VAL A 95 -3.84 38.83 -11.15
CA VAL A 95 -2.73 37.89 -11.16
C VAL A 95 -3.15 36.54 -10.57
N LEU A 96 -3.85 36.56 -9.40
CA LEU A 96 -4.33 35.33 -8.76
C LEU A 96 -5.30 34.54 -9.63
N VAL A 97 -6.21 35.21 -10.35
CA VAL A 97 -7.14 34.54 -11.29
C VAL A 97 -6.38 33.86 -12.43
N VAL A 98 -5.41 34.52 -13.02
CA VAL A 98 -4.60 33.95 -14.11
C VAL A 98 -3.76 32.76 -13.59
N VAL A 99 -3.15 32.90 -12.43
CA VAL A 99 -2.39 31.80 -11.79
C VAL A 99 -3.30 30.62 -11.50
N SER A 100 -4.47 30.83 -10.92
CA SER A 100 -5.46 29.78 -10.62
C SER A 100 -5.91 29.07 -11.89
N TYR A 101 -6.17 29.79 -12.97
CA TYR A 101 -6.52 29.21 -14.26
C TYR A 101 -5.41 28.33 -14.81
N ASN A 102 -4.18 28.81 -14.82
CA ASN A 102 -3.02 28.07 -15.32
C ASN A 102 -2.71 26.81 -14.47
N MET A 103 -3.00 26.86 -13.18
CA MET A 103 -2.79 25.76 -12.25
C MET A 103 -3.95 24.77 -12.17
N SER A 104 -5.14 25.11 -12.69
CA SER A 104 -6.34 24.29 -12.55
C SER A 104 -6.19 22.86 -13.08
N GLY A 105 -5.22 22.61 -13.97
CA GLY A 105 -4.95 21.29 -14.53
C GLY A 105 -6.20 20.62 -15.14
N TRP A 106 -7.09 21.42 -15.74
CA TRP A 106 -8.39 20.97 -16.23
C TRP A 106 -8.35 19.69 -17.06
N ARG A 107 -7.30 19.50 -17.86
CA ARG A 107 -7.11 18.29 -18.67
C ARG A 107 -6.89 17.06 -17.78
N THR A 108 -6.05 17.19 -16.76
CA THR A 108 -5.77 16.14 -15.79
C THR A 108 -7.00 15.83 -14.95
N PHE A 109 -7.70 16.85 -14.45
CA PHE A 109 -8.95 16.69 -13.73
C PHE A 109 -9.98 15.89 -14.53
N ARG A 110 -10.18 16.25 -15.82
CA ARG A 110 -11.10 15.54 -16.70
C ARG A 110 -10.65 14.09 -17.00
N ALA A 111 -9.36 13.83 -17.06
CA ALA A 111 -8.81 12.48 -17.22
C ALA A 111 -9.06 11.64 -15.94
N LEU A 112 -8.86 12.20 -14.77
CA LEU A 112 -9.11 11.55 -13.48
C LEU A 112 -10.60 11.22 -13.26
N LEU A 113 -11.52 11.99 -13.83
CA LEU A 113 -12.94 11.66 -13.80
C LEU A 113 -13.30 10.38 -14.59
N ARG A 114 -12.37 9.83 -15.38
CA ARG A 114 -12.55 8.56 -16.11
C ARG A 114 -11.93 7.36 -15.38
N THR A 115 -11.29 7.56 -14.22
CA THR A 115 -10.73 6.50 -13.38
C THR A 115 -11.83 5.70 -12.66
N PRO A 116 -11.51 4.58 -11.99
CA PRO A 116 -12.48 3.81 -11.22
C PRO A 116 -13.27 4.65 -10.22
N LEU A 117 -14.48 4.18 -9.87
CA LEU A 117 -15.40 4.91 -8.98
C LEU A 117 -14.78 5.29 -7.63
N SER A 118 -13.92 4.42 -7.07
CA SER A 118 -13.20 4.68 -5.83
C SER A 118 -12.33 5.93 -5.91
N ASP A 119 -11.51 6.03 -6.96
CA ASP A 119 -10.55 7.12 -7.13
C ASP A 119 -11.26 8.44 -7.44
N ARG A 120 -12.35 8.36 -8.21
CA ARG A 120 -13.24 9.52 -8.46
C ARG A 120 -13.91 10.02 -7.19
N ALA A 121 -14.35 9.11 -6.32
CA ALA A 121 -14.98 9.50 -5.07
C ALA A 121 -13.98 10.25 -4.17
N VAL A 122 -12.76 9.74 -4.03
CA VAL A 122 -11.69 10.43 -3.29
C VAL A 122 -11.44 11.82 -3.87
N LEU A 123 -11.24 11.90 -5.20
CA LEU A 123 -11.00 13.16 -5.89
C LEU A 123 -12.09 14.20 -5.62
N LEU A 124 -13.35 13.82 -5.81
CA LEU A 124 -14.47 14.75 -5.69
C LEU A 124 -14.70 15.17 -4.23
N VAL A 125 -14.60 14.24 -3.28
CA VAL A 125 -14.75 14.54 -1.85
C VAL A 125 -13.63 15.45 -1.38
N THR A 126 -12.37 15.15 -1.72
CA THR A 126 -11.22 15.97 -1.35
C THR A 126 -11.32 17.37 -1.97
N PHE A 127 -11.69 17.46 -3.25
CA PHE A 127 -11.90 18.74 -3.91
C PHE A 127 -12.99 19.58 -3.25
N PHE A 128 -14.14 18.97 -2.96
CA PHE A 128 -15.26 19.67 -2.30
C PHE A 128 -14.87 20.13 -0.88
N LEU A 129 -14.21 19.29 -0.10
CA LEU A 129 -13.75 19.64 1.24
C LEU A 129 -12.70 20.76 1.21
N THR A 130 -11.82 20.79 0.24
CA THR A 130 -10.82 21.86 0.07
C THR A 130 -11.51 23.22 -0.21
N VAL A 131 -12.59 23.19 -1.00
CA VAL A 131 -13.31 24.43 -1.37
C VAL A 131 -14.20 24.95 -0.23
N VAL A 132 -14.85 24.04 0.52
CA VAL A 132 -15.85 24.41 1.54
C VAL A 132 -15.21 24.64 2.92
N PHE A 133 -14.19 23.90 3.27
CA PHE A 133 -13.50 23.98 4.56
C PHE A 133 -12.09 24.55 4.37
N ASP A 134 -11.11 23.66 4.37
CA ASP A 134 -9.72 24.00 4.13
C ASP A 134 -8.92 22.77 3.61
N LEU A 135 -7.67 23.01 3.23
CA LEU A 135 -6.78 21.98 2.73
C LEU A 135 -6.45 20.92 3.81
N THR A 136 -6.41 21.27 5.09
CA THR A 136 -6.07 20.36 6.19
C THR A 136 -7.14 19.29 6.32
N VAL A 137 -8.39 19.71 6.49
CA VAL A 137 -9.54 18.80 6.58
C VAL A 137 -9.66 17.94 5.34
N ALA A 138 -9.43 18.53 4.16
CA ALA A 138 -9.50 17.78 2.90
C ALA A 138 -8.45 16.68 2.83
N ILE A 139 -7.21 16.92 3.27
CA ILE A 139 -6.14 15.91 3.29
C ILE A 139 -6.45 14.81 4.30
N GLU A 140 -6.85 15.16 5.52
CA GLU A 140 -7.16 14.18 6.56
C GLU A 140 -8.29 13.24 6.15
N VAL A 141 -9.41 13.78 5.72
CA VAL A 141 -10.57 12.99 5.28
C VAL A 141 -10.27 12.24 3.98
N GLY A 142 -9.61 12.89 3.02
CA GLY A 142 -9.24 12.27 1.76
C GLY A 142 -8.30 11.08 1.93
N LEU A 143 -7.29 11.22 2.80
CA LEU A 143 -6.37 10.14 3.13
C LEU A 143 -7.09 8.97 3.82
N LEU A 144 -7.99 9.26 4.78
CA LEU A 144 -8.79 8.25 5.44
C LEU A 144 -9.64 7.44 4.45
N ILE A 145 -10.35 8.12 3.57
CA ILE A 145 -11.17 7.47 2.53
C ILE A 145 -10.28 6.65 1.60
N ALA A 146 -9.14 7.20 1.16
CA ALA A 146 -8.20 6.50 0.30
C ALA A 146 -7.65 5.22 0.95
N CYS A 147 -7.30 5.27 2.24
CA CYS A 147 -6.86 4.10 3.00
C CYS A 147 -7.95 3.02 3.08
N VAL A 148 -9.19 3.41 3.40
CA VAL A 148 -10.32 2.45 3.48
C VAL A 148 -10.59 1.79 2.13
N LEU A 149 -10.62 2.58 1.07
CA LEU A 149 -10.84 2.06 -0.29
C LEU A 149 -9.66 1.19 -0.78
N PHE A 150 -8.43 1.53 -0.41
CA PHE A 150 -7.26 0.73 -0.69
C PHE A 150 -7.32 -0.62 0.03
N LEU A 151 -7.62 -0.64 1.34
CA LEU A 151 -7.81 -1.88 2.12
C LEU A 151 -8.91 -2.75 1.51
N ARG A 152 -10.03 -2.16 1.15
CA ARG A 152 -11.12 -2.87 0.47
C ARG A 152 -10.65 -3.50 -0.84
N ARG A 153 -9.91 -2.76 -1.66
CA ARG A 153 -9.36 -3.26 -2.92
C ARG A 153 -8.39 -4.42 -2.72
N VAL A 154 -7.53 -4.34 -1.70
CA VAL A 154 -6.63 -5.44 -1.33
C VAL A 154 -7.41 -6.69 -0.91
N MET A 155 -8.50 -6.52 -0.13
CA MET A 155 -9.38 -7.64 0.24
C MET A 155 -10.08 -8.26 -0.97
N GLU A 156 -10.54 -7.46 -1.92
CA GLU A 156 -11.22 -7.93 -3.13
C GLU A 156 -10.27 -8.63 -4.12
N THR A 157 -8.98 -8.29 -4.11
CA THR A 157 -7.96 -8.91 -4.98
C THR A 157 -7.32 -10.16 -4.38
N THR A 158 -7.51 -10.42 -3.08
CA THR A 158 -7.00 -11.64 -2.45
C THR A 158 -8.00 -12.77 -2.67
N GLU A 159 -7.56 -13.83 -3.32
CA GLU A 159 -8.38 -15.00 -3.64
C GLU A 159 -7.97 -16.20 -2.79
N ILE A 160 -8.98 -16.96 -2.36
CA ILE A 160 -8.79 -18.28 -1.75
C ILE A 160 -9.45 -19.28 -2.68
N SER A 161 -8.66 -20.16 -3.24
CA SER A 161 -9.13 -21.23 -4.11
C SER A 161 -8.97 -22.60 -3.46
N VAL A 162 -9.97 -23.46 -3.68
CA VAL A 162 -9.96 -24.85 -3.24
C VAL A 162 -9.71 -25.73 -4.44
N ILE A 163 -8.60 -26.45 -4.41
CA ILE A 163 -8.16 -27.29 -5.51
C ILE A 163 -8.43 -28.76 -5.12
N ARG A 164 -9.31 -29.45 -5.85
CA ARG A 164 -9.74 -30.80 -5.48
C ARG A 164 -9.15 -31.91 -6.32
N ASN A 165 -8.85 -31.67 -7.57
CA ASN A 165 -8.50 -32.75 -8.51
C ASN A 165 -7.05 -32.70 -8.94
N GLU A 166 -6.60 -31.58 -9.49
CA GLU A 166 -5.25 -31.42 -10.05
C GLU A 166 -4.69 -30.04 -9.69
N ILE A 167 -3.39 -29.97 -9.43
CA ILE A 167 -2.65 -28.75 -9.17
C ILE A 167 -1.68 -28.53 -10.30
N ASP A 168 -1.69 -27.34 -10.90
CA ASP A 168 -0.59 -26.88 -11.73
C ASP A 168 0.50 -26.26 -10.84
N PRO A 169 1.66 -26.93 -10.69
CA PRO A 169 2.74 -26.42 -9.84
C PRO A 169 3.34 -25.13 -10.38
N SER A 170 3.24 -24.91 -11.70
CA SER A 170 3.82 -23.76 -12.40
C SER A 170 2.89 -22.58 -12.53
N ALA A 171 1.60 -22.69 -12.16
CA ALA A 171 0.62 -21.62 -12.28
C ALA A 171 1.11 -20.34 -11.59
N GLY A 172 1.47 -19.32 -12.39
CA GLY A 172 1.92 -17.98 -11.92
C GLY A 172 3.40 -17.85 -11.57
N SER A 173 4.27 -18.80 -11.91
CA SER A 173 5.70 -18.58 -12.06
C SER A 173 6.03 -18.33 -13.54
N ASP A 174 7.14 -17.59 -13.80
CA ASP A 174 7.57 -17.28 -15.17
C ASP A 174 7.44 -18.50 -16.09
N ALA A 175 6.83 -18.30 -17.25
CA ALA A 175 6.33 -19.29 -18.21
C ALA A 175 7.40 -20.22 -18.86
N ARG A 176 8.45 -20.58 -18.14
CA ARG A 176 9.57 -21.40 -18.68
C ARG A 176 9.63 -22.84 -18.18
N LEU A 177 8.80 -23.19 -17.18
CA LEU A 177 8.74 -24.54 -16.63
C LEU A 177 7.27 -24.99 -16.65
N HIS A 178 6.86 -25.63 -17.74
CA HIS A 178 5.62 -26.41 -17.75
C HIS A 178 5.89 -27.73 -16.99
N GLU A 179 5.51 -27.75 -15.72
CA GLU A 179 5.45 -28.99 -14.96
C GLU A 179 4.08 -29.64 -15.18
N GLU A 180 4.05 -30.98 -15.23
CA GLU A 180 2.80 -31.72 -15.39
C GLU A 180 1.87 -31.50 -14.20
N PRO A 181 0.55 -31.41 -14.42
CA PRO A 181 -0.42 -31.27 -13.34
C PRO A 181 -0.29 -32.40 -12.31
N LEU A 182 -0.25 -32.07 -11.04
CA LEU A 182 -0.14 -33.04 -9.95
C LEU A 182 -1.54 -33.49 -9.49
N ALA A 183 -1.81 -34.78 -9.58
CA ALA A 183 -3.04 -35.37 -9.07
C ALA A 183 -3.10 -35.35 -7.54
N ILE A 184 -4.22 -34.87 -6.98
CA ILE A 184 -4.47 -34.85 -5.55
C ILE A 184 -5.10 -36.21 -5.14
N PRO A 185 -4.47 -36.96 -4.22
CA PRO A 185 -5.03 -38.21 -3.74
C PRO A 185 -6.34 -38.01 -2.97
N SER A 186 -7.23 -38.99 -2.98
CA SER A 186 -8.47 -38.97 -2.21
C SER A 186 -8.24 -38.79 -0.72
N GLY A 187 -9.01 -37.92 -0.06
CA GLY A 187 -8.88 -37.59 1.36
C GLY A 187 -7.86 -36.47 1.67
N ILE A 188 -7.28 -35.85 0.65
CA ILE A 188 -6.45 -34.64 0.76
C ILE A 188 -7.19 -33.49 0.10
N GLU A 189 -7.21 -32.35 0.77
CA GLU A 189 -7.70 -31.08 0.21
C GLU A 189 -6.58 -30.05 0.19
N VAL A 190 -6.51 -29.27 -0.89
CA VAL A 190 -5.52 -28.21 -1.07
C VAL A 190 -6.20 -26.87 -1.18
N TYR A 191 -5.79 -25.96 -0.37
CA TYR A 191 -6.24 -24.56 -0.34
C TYR A 191 -5.09 -23.68 -0.79
N GLU A 192 -5.27 -22.85 -1.78
CA GLU A 192 -4.29 -21.86 -2.20
C GLU A 192 -4.75 -20.47 -1.77
N ILE A 193 -3.88 -19.73 -1.09
CA ILE A 193 -4.08 -18.34 -0.71
C ILE A 193 -3.23 -17.49 -1.64
N ASP A 194 -3.89 -16.65 -2.45
CA ASP A 194 -3.25 -15.72 -3.37
C ASP A 194 -3.42 -14.29 -2.86
N GLY A 195 -2.42 -13.77 -2.18
CA GLY A 195 -2.39 -12.45 -1.57
C GLY A 195 -2.07 -12.46 -0.08
N PRO A 196 -2.09 -11.30 0.57
CA PRO A 196 -1.77 -11.18 1.99
C PRO A 196 -2.79 -11.89 2.88
N TYR A 197 -2.31 -12.63 3.89
CA TYR A 197 -3.17 -13.33 4.84
C TYR A 197 -3.36 -12.50 6.11
N PHE A 198 -4.43 -11.70 6.13
CA PHE A 198 -4.73 -10.72 7.16
C PHE A 198 -6.22 -10.73 7.54
N PHE A 199 -6.64 -9.88 8.49
CA PHE A 199 -7.98 -9.88 9.09
C PHE A 199 -9.14 -10.02 8.10
N GLY A 200 -9.07 -9.36 6.93
CA GLY A 200 -10.15 -9.39 5.95
C GLY A 200 -10.30 -10.75 5.22
N ILE A 201 -9.25 -11.54 5.17
CA ILE A 201 -9.22 -12.84 4.47
C ILE A 201 -9.31 -14.00 5.45
N ALA A 202 -8.73 -13.87 6.64
CA ALA A 202 -8.72 -14.91 7.65
C ALA A 202 -10.14 -15.41 8.00
N THR A 203 -11.07 -14.48 8.20
CA THR A 203 -12.48 -14.80 8.49
C THR A 203 -13.15 -15.52 7.32
N ARG A 204 -12.92 -15.06 6.08
CA ARG A 204 -13.47 -15.68 4.88
C ARG A 204 -12.93 -17.10 4.67
N PHE A 205 -11.68 -17.32 5.00
CA PHE A 205 -11.06 -18.65 4.91
C PHE A 205 -11.68 -19.62 5.94
N GLU A 206 -11.91 -19.16 7.16
CA GLU A 206 -12.59 -19.93 8.20
C GLU A 206 -14.01 -20.32 7.80
N GLU A 207 -14.78 -19.38 7.24
CA GLU A 207 -16.14 -19.64 6.73
C GLU A 207 -16.13 -20.70 5.62
N LEU A 208 -15.20 -20.60 4.67
CA LEU A 208 -15.06 -21.61 3.60
C LEU A 208 -14.74 -23.00 4.18
N MET A 209 -13.88 -23.07 5.17
CA MET A 209 -13.53 -24.34 5.83
C MET A 209 -14.70 -24.95 6.60
N MET A 210 -15.55 -24.11 7.22
CA MET A 210 -16.73 -24.60 7.95
C MET A 210 -17.86 -25.06 7.02
N GLN A 211 -18.02 -24.45 5.85
CA GLN A 211 -19.04 -24.82 4.87
C GLN A 211 -18.75 -26.15 4.16
N MET A 212 -17.48 -26.53 4.09
CA MET A 212 -17.11 -27.82 3.50
C MET A 212 -17.33 -28.94 4.52
N GLY A 213 -18.45 -29.65 4.39
CA GLY A 213 -18.85 -30.73 5.29
C GLY A 213 -17.95 -31.96 5.27
N ASP A 214 -17.08 -32.10 4.29
CA ASP A 214 -16.12 -33.20 4.19
C ASP A 214 -14.99 -33.03 5.22
N ARG A 215 -14.64 -34.11 5.88
CA ARG A 215 -13.50 -34.19 6.83
C ARG A 215 -12.33 -34.84 6.12
N PRO A 216 -11.49 -34.07 5.40
CA PRO A 216 -10.31 -34.61 4.76
C PRO A 216 -9.35 -35.10 5.84
N ARG A 217 -8.55 -36.12 5.52
CA ARG A 217 -7.51 -36.60 6.43
C ARG A 217 -6.36 -35.62 6.56
N VAL A 218 -6.03 -34.96 5.46
CA VAL A 218 -4.96 -33.94 5.40
C VAL A 218 -5.44 -32.72 4.66
N ARG A 219 -5.14 -31.57 5.20
CA ARG A 219 -5.36 -30.25 4.59
C ARG A 219 -4.02 -29.61 4.29
N ILE A 220 -3.80 -29.24 3.04
CA ILE A 220 -2.61 -28.50 2.62
C ILE A 220 -3.01 -27.05 2.38
N ILE A 221 -2.36 -26.11 3.05
CA ILE A 221 -2.48 -24.67 2.75
C ILE A 221 -1.24 -24.22 1.99
N ARG A 222 -1.45 -23.84 0.74
CA ARG A 222 -0.41 -23.35 -0.16
C ARG A 222 -0.26 -21.85 0.03
N MET A 223 0.91 -21.41 0.53
CA MET A 223 1.17 -20.02 0.94
C MET A 223 2.26 -19.34 0.11
N ARG A 224 2.65 -19.90 -1.05
CA ARG A 224 3.75 -19.35 -1.86
C ARG A 224 3.52 -17.90 -2.33
N ARG A 225 2.25 -17.50 -2.47
CA ARG A 225 1.83 -16.17 -2.88
C ARG A 225 1.38 -15.29 -1.71
N VAL A 226 1.61 -15.72 -0.49
CA VAL A 226 1.34 -14.94 0.71
C VAL A 226 2.55 -14.07 1.03
N PRO A 227 2.51 -12.75 0.79
CA PRO A 227 3.65 -11.88 1.02
C PRO A 227 3.87 -11.59 2.50
N PHE A 228 2.82 -11.53 3.30
CA PHE A 228 2.87 -11.35 4.76
C PHE A 228 1.62 -11.91 5.44
N ILE A 229 1.75 -12.13 6.74
CA ILE A 229 0.67 -12.53 7.65
C ILE A 229 0.64 -11.58 8.84
N ASP A 230 -0.56 -11.12 9.23
CA ASP A 230 -0.76 -10.27 10.41
C ASP A 230 -1.14 -11.09 11.65
N SER A 231 -1.34 -10.42 12.79
CA SER A 231 -1.71 -11.06 14.04
C SER A 231 -3.07 -11.79 13.97
N THR A 232 -4.01 -11.28 13.19
CA THR A 232 -5.32 -11.92 13.00
C THR A 232 -5.19 -13.18 12.13
N GLY A 233 -4.39 -13.11 11.06
CA GLY A 233 -4.06 -14.27 10.24
C GLY A 233 -3.34 -15.37 11.04
N LEU A 234 -2.40 -15.00 11.91
CA LEU A 234 -1.73 -15.93 12.81
C LEU A 234 -2.72 -16.61 13.76
N HIS A 235 -3.59 -15.86 14.44
CA HIS A 235 -4.60 -16.41 15.33
C HIS A 235 -5.58 -17.33 14.60
N ASN A 236 -6.00 -16.96 13.41
CA ASN A 236 -6.85 -17.79 12.57
C ASN A 236 -6.14 -19.09 12.18
N LEU A 237 -4.87 -19.03 11.76
CA LEU A 237 -4.10 -20.22 11.42
C LEU A 237 -3.91 -21.14 12.64
N GLU A 238 -3.67 -20.58 13.82
CA GLU A 238 -3.61 -21.34 15.07
C GLU A 238 -4.96 -22.04 15.35
N THR A 239 -6.06 -21.33 15.21
CA THR A 239 -7.40 -21.86 15.39
C THR A 239 -7.68 -23.00 14.42
N LEU A 240 -7.30 -22.85 13.15
CA LEU A 240 -7.43 -23.90 12.14
C LEU A 240 -6.60 -25.12 12.45
N CYS A 241 -5.37 -24.95 12.97
CA CYS A 241 -4.54 -26.06 13.45
C CYS A 241 -5.25 -26.85 14.53
N ARG A 242 -5.74 -26.17 15.55
CA ARG A 242 -6.44 -26.79 16.69
C ARG A 242 -7.74 -27.47 16.27
N MET A 243 -8.52 -26.84 15.39
CA MET A 243 -9.77 -27.40 14.84
C MET A 243 -9.46 -28.65 13.99
N SER A 244 -8.47 -28.61 13.14
CA SER A 244 -8.06 -29.76 12.31
C SER A 244 -7.63 -30.93 13.19
N GLN A 245 -6.80 -30.70 14.19
CA GLN A 245 -6.37 -31.73 15.16
C GLN A 245 -7.56 -32.38 15.88
N ARG A 246 -8.54 -31.58 16.35
CA ARG A 246 -9.76 -32.09 16.99
C ARG A 246 -10.66 -32.89 16.03
N ALA A 247 -10.64 -32.53 14.74
CA ALA A 247 -11.37 -33.25 13.71
C ALA A 247 -10.64 -34.53 13.20
N GLY A 248 -9.44 -34.80 13.72
CA GLY A 248 -8.61 -35.92 13.25
C GLY A 248 -7.95 -35.69 11.88
N SER A 249 -7.85 -34.42 11.47
CA SER A 249 -7.19 -33.98 10.24
C SER A 249 -5.84 -33.37 10.56
N THR A 250 -4.84 -33.58 9.71
CA THR A 250 -3.53 -32.92 9.83
C THR A 250 -3.44 -31.74 8.88
N LEU A 251 -2.93 -30.60 9.37
CA LEU A 251 -2.66 -29.43 8.58
C LEU A 251 -1.20 -29.41 8.11
N VAL A 252 -0.97 -29.15 6.84
CA VAL A 252 0.36 -29.04 6.20
C VAL A 252 0.44 -27.69 5.51
N LEU A 253 1.53 -26.96 5.70
CA LEU A 253 1.82 -25.71 4.97
C LEU A 253 2.79 -25.99 3.83
N SER A 254 2.56 -25.33 2.69
CA SER A 254 3.38 -25.47 1.49
C SER A 254 3.83 -24.13 0.96
N GLY A 255 5.12 -24.01 0.64
CA GLY A 255 5.68 -22.86 -0.04
C GLY A 255 5.69 -21.58 0.81
N VAL A 256 5.91 -21.70 2.12
CA VAL A 256 5.98 -20.56 3.03
C VAL A 256 7.26 -19.77 2.75
N ASN A 257 7.12 -18.47 2.43
CA ASN A 257 8.27 -17.60 2.20
C ASN A 257 9.04 -17.31 3.51
N PRO A 258 10.34 -16.92 3.44
CA PRO A 258 11.16 -16.71 4.63
C PRO A 258 10.60 -15.67 5.61
N GLY A 259 9.96 -14.61 5.14
CA GLY A 259 9.38 -13.56 6.00
C GLY A 259 8.17 -14.06 6.78
N VAL A 260 7.27 -14.81 6.11
CA VAL A 260 6.12 -15.45 6.76
C VAL A 260 6.58 -16.54 7.71
N ARG A 261 7.59 -17.34 7.32
CA ARG A 261 8.16 -18.39 8.17
C ARG A 261 8.69 -17.83 9.49
N ALA A 262 9.50 -16.78 9.45
CA ALA A 262 9.99 -16.10 10.64
C ALA A 262 8.86 -15.62 11.56
N THR A 263 7.76 -15.12 10.96
CA THR A 263 6.57 -14.69 11.72
C THR A 263 5.86 -15.85 12.38
N LEU A 264 5.72 -17.01 11.70
CA LEU A 264 5.15 -18.24 12.24
C LEU A 264 6.00 -18.83 13.38
N GLU A 265 7.32 -18.81 13.23
CA GLU A 265 8.29 -19.27 14.25
C GLU A 265 8.16 -18.42 15.51
N ASN A 266 8.18 -17.08 15.38
CA ASN A 266 8.03 -16.15 16.49
C ASN A 266 6.69 -16.29 17.22
N ALA A 267 5.63 -16.67 16.50
CA ALA A 267 4.30 -16.94 17.07
C ALA A 267 4.16 -18.35 17.66
N GLY A 268 5.17 -19.22 17.54
CA GLY A 268 5.13 -20.60 18.03
C GLY A 268 4.24 -21.55 17.21
N ILE A 269 3.74 -21.12 16.06
CA ILE A 269 2.85 -21.93 15.21
C ILE A 269 3.62 -23.10 14.58
N CYS A 270 4.90 -22.93 14.29
CA CYS A 270 5.74 -24.01 13.79
C CYS A 270 5.81 -25.19 14.77
N ASN A 271 5.88 -24.94 16.09
CA ASN A 271 5.84 -25.98 17.10
C ASN A 271 4.47 -26.68 17.20
N LEU A 272 3.39 -25.94 16.96
CA LEU A 272 2.03 -26.49 17.01
C LEU A 272 1.75 -27.39 15.81
N LEU A 273 2.25 -27.03 14.62
CA LEU A 273 2.11 -27.80 13.38
C LEU A 273 3.05 -29.01 13.33
N GLY A 274 4.25 -28.90 13.88
CA GLY A 274 5.40 -29.76 13.64
C GLY A 274 6.21 -29.29 12.43
N GLU A 275 7.52 -29.19 12.58
CA GLU A 275 8.43 -28.72 11.52
C GLU A 275 8.31 -29.54 10.23
N GLU A 276 8.05 -30.84 10.35
CA GLU A 276 7.87 -31.76 9.23
C GLU A 276 6.62 -31.49 8.40
N ASN A 277 5.66 -30.70 8.92
CA ASN A 277 4.43 -30.31 8.22
C ASN A 277 4.53 -28.93 7.55
N ILE A 278 5.72 -28.31 7.60
CA ILE A 278 6.02 -27.06 6.87
C ILE A 278 6.95 -27.40 5.71
N CYS A 279 6.37 -27.54 4.54
CA CYS A 279 7.07 -28.03 3.35
C CYS A 279 7.53 -26.87 2.45
N PRO A 280 8.71 -27.00 1.81
CA PRO A 280 9.25 -25.94 0.95
C PRO A 280 8.41 -25.69 -0.31
N ASP A 281 7.76 -26.73 -0.83
CA ASP A 281 6.97 -26.68 -2.05
C ASP A 281 5.78 -27.65 -2.01
N ILE A 282 4.97 -27.65 -3.08
CA ILE A 282 3.77 -28.47 -3.14
C ILE A 282 4.08 -29.96 -3.34
N HIS A 283 5.21 -30.31 -3.97
CA HIS A 283 5.61 -31.70 -4.14
C HIS A 283 5.92 -32.34 -2.80
N ALA A 284 6.77 -31.70 -2.00
CA ALA A 284 7.09 -32.15 -0.65
C ALA A 284 5.83 -32.21 0.25
N ALA A 285 4.90 -31.25 0.11
CA ALA A 285 3.66 -31.25 0.85
C ALA A 285 2.73 -32.40 0.48
N LEU A 286 2.61 -32.73 -0.82
CA LEU A 286 1.80 -33.86 -1.29
C LEU A 286 2.42 -35.20 -0.84
N GLU A 287 3.75 -35.37 -0.91
CA GLU A 287 4.42 -36.56 -0.39
C GLU A 287 4.18 -36.72 1.12
N ARG A 288 4.35 -35.64 1.89
CA ARG A 288 4.04 -35.66 3.32
C ARG A 288 2.58 -36.04 3.58
N ALA A 289 1.65 -35.45 2.82
CA ALA A 289 0.22 -35.73 2.95
C ALA A 289 -0.13 -37.18 2.63
N ARG A 290 0.54 -37.81 1.65
CA ARG A 290 0.37 -39.25 1.32
C ARG A 290 0.78 -40.13 2.49
N VAL A 291 1.91 -39.83 3.12
CA VAL A 291 2.40 -40.59 4.30
C VAL A 291 1.40 -40.49 5.46
N LEU A 292 0.92 -39.25 5.75
CA LEU A 292 -0.05 -39.00 6.83
C LEU A 292 -1.40 -39.71 6.54
N ALA A 293 -1.89 -39.65 5.29
CA ALA A 293 -3.14 -40.32 4.90
C ALA A 293 -3.06 -41.84 5.00
N ALA A 294 -1.87 -42.44 4.74
CA ALA A 294 -1.64 -43.89 4.89
C ALA A 294 -1.60 -44.30 6.37
N GLN A 295 -0.96 -43.52 7.22
CA GLN A 295 -0.87 -43.78 8.67
C GLN A 295 -2.24 -43.74 9.37
N SER A 296 -3.14 -42.85 8.93
CA SER A 296 -4.51 -42.75 9.47
C SER A 296 -5.42 -43.89 9.01
N GLY A 297 -5.02 -44.70 8.03
CA GLY A 297 -5.77 -45.87 7.54
C GLY A 297 -5.52 -47.18 8.30
N THR A 298 -4.46 -47.25 9.11
CA THR A 298 -4.07 -48.47 9.85
C THR A 298 -4.57 -48.52 11.29
N GLY A 299 -5.35 -47.49 11.73
CA GLY A 299 -5.85 -47.37 13.10
C GLY A 299 -7.37 -47.65 13.25
N LYS A 300 -7.94 -48.56 12.46
CA LYS A 300 -9.29 -49.10 12.66
C LYS A 300 -9.25 -50.60 12.93
#